data_ac95452cda668f8ce4d257a1b935865a
#
_entry.id   ac95452cda668f8ce4d257a1b935865a
#
_cell.length_a   1.000
_cell.length_b   1.000
_cell.length_c   1.000
_cell.angle_alpha   90.00
_cell.angle_beta   90.00
_cell.angle_gamma   90.00
#
_symmetry.space_group_name_H-M   'P 1'
#
loop_
_entity.id
_entity.type
_entity.pdbx_description
1 polymer ?
#
loop_
_entity_poly.entity_id
_entity_poly.type
_entity_poly.pdbx_seq_one_letter_code
_entity_poly.pdbx_strand_id
1 'polypeptide(L)'
;MTDRKLVPKNIDYLTRQMFEQLQSQTITAVVISLGSNHQAEQHLATVHESLAKLGEIKLSKAYQNPDFTATLKQTKPDYLNQCAYLSLTSPITLQQLHPLFKQFENDCGRQRKFENTDIKQITMDIDVLLVRLEHTSEWIIMAERYPFKAHDMAGVVELAV
;
A
#
# COMPACT_ATOMS: atom_id res chain seq x y z
N MET A 1 16.05 12.33 -20.48
CA MET A 1 15.30 11.08 -20.24
C MET A 1 15.53 10.63 -18.83
N THR A 2 14.55 10.77 -17.98
CA THR A 2 14.65 10.27 -16.62
C THR A 2 14.55 8.75 -16.66
N ASP A 3 15.63 8.10 -16.27
CA ASP A 3 15.65 6.66 -16.09
C ASP A 3 14.72 6.33 -14.94
N ARG A 4 13.44 6.09 -15.27
CA ARG A 4 12.46 5.66 -14.29
C ARG A 4 12.81 4.22 -13.92
N LYS A 5 13.56 4.05 -12.86
CA LYS A 5 13.84 2.72 -12.34
C LYS A 5 12.52 2.11 -11.85
N LEU A 6 11.99 1.22 -12.64
CA LEU A 6 10.81 0.44 -12.33
C LEU A 6 11.10 -0.53 -11.17
N VAL A 7 10.04 -1.03 -10.55
CA VAL A 7 10.20 -2.06 -9.51
C VAL A 7 10.93 -3.27 -10.12
N PRO A 8 11.99 -3.77 -9.48
CA PRO A 8 12.69 -4.95 -10.00
C PRO A 8 11.79 -6.18 -10.04
N LYS A 9 11.99 -7.04 -11.05
CA LYS A 9 11.20 -8.29 -11.18
C LYS A 9 11.42 -9.24 -10.01
N ASN A 10 12.62 -9.27 -9.46
CA ASN A 10 12.95 -10.06 -8.27
C ASN A 10 13.33 -9.11 -7.15
N ILE A 11 12.54 -9.09 -6.10
CA ILE A 11 12.76 -8.21 -4.94
C ILE A 11 13.55 -8.87 -3.81
N ASP A 12 13.79 -10.20 -3.89
CA ASP A 12 14.39 -10.94 -2.75
C ASP A 12 15.80 -10.47 -2.40
N TYR A 13 16.52 -9.88 -3.37
CA TYR A 13 17.86 -9.35 -3.13
C TYR A 13 17.88 -7.92 -2.56
N LEU A 14 16.71 -7.25 -2.52
CA LEU A 14 16.64 -5.88 -2.06
C LEU A 14 16.87 -5.78 -0.56
N THR A 15 17.47 -4.66 -0.14
CA THR A 15 17.65 -4.35 1.27
C THR A 15 16.30 -4.18 1.96
N ARG A 16 16.21 -4.62 3.22
CA ARG A 16 15.05 -4.47 4.08
C ARG A 16 15.39 -3.51 5.20
N GLN A 17 14.54 -2.51 5.41
CA GLN A 17 14.70 -1.58 6.52
C GLN A 17 13.36 -1.30 7.18
N MET A 18 13.41 -0.97 8.47
CA MET A 18 12.24 -0.60 9.25
C MET A 18 11.82 0.84 8.95
N PHE A 19 10.53 1.14 9.12
CA PHE A 19 10.00 2.50 8.95
C PHE A 19 10.83 3.52 9.73
N GLU A 20 11.16 3.21 10.98
CA GLU A 20 11.94 4.08 11.87
C GLU A 20 13.28 4.50 11.26
N GLN A 21 13.93 3.57 10.54
CA GLN A 21 15.21 3.84 9.87
C GLN A 21 15.05 4.71 8.62
N LEU A 22 13.88 4.66 7.97
CA LEU A 22 13.63 5.31 6.68
C LEU A 22 12.84 6.61 6.79
N GLN A 23 12.26 6.91 7.95
CA GLN A 23 11.28 7.99 8.09
C GLN A 23 11.77 9.36 7.64
N SER A 24 13.06 9.66 7.81
CA SER A 24 13.68 10.93 7.41
C SER A 24 14.28 10.91 6.01
N GLN A 25 14.23 9.75 5.32
CA GLN A 25 14.76 9.63 3.96
C GLN A 25 13.78 10.21 2.96
N THR A 26 14.29 10.99 2.01
CA THR A 26 13.51 11.50 0.89
C THR A 26 13.30 10.40 -0.13
N ILE A 27 12.07 10.19 -0.55
CA ILE A 27 11.66 9.14 -1.48
C ILE A 27 11.04 9.73 -2.73
N THR A 28 11.19 9.03 -3.84
CA THR A 28 10.65 9.43 -5.15
C THR A 28 9.50 8.56 -5.61
N ALA A 29 9.38 7.36 -5.07
CA ALA A 29 8.30 6.44 -5.43
C ALA A 29 8.02 5.45 -4.30
N VAL A 30 6.82 4.90 -4.30
CA VAL A 30 6.40 3.84 -3.37
C VAL A 30 5.59 2.80 -4.11
N VAL A 31 5.62 1.58 -3.59
CA VAL A 31 4.63 0.55 -3.91
C VAL A 31 3.83 0.32 -2.63
N ILE A 32 2.52 0.44 -2.76
CA ILE A 32 1.61 0.33 -1.62
C ILE A 32 0.58 -0.76 -1.87
N SER A 33 0.08 -1.34 -0.77
CA SER A 33 -1.06 -2.25 -0.76
C SER A 33 -2.29 -1.50 -0.30
N LEU A 34 -3.36 -1.61 -1.05
CA LEU A 34 -4.67 -1.05 -0.74
C LEU A 34 -5.61 -2.21 -0.41
N GLY A 35 -6.30 -2.13 0.72
CA GLY A 35 -7.23 -3.18 1.13
C GLY A 35 -8.52 -2.59 1.69
N SER A 36 -9.65 -3.20 1.33
CA SER A 36 -10.97 -2.81 1.83
C SER A 36 -11.88 -4.02 1.87
N ASN A 37 -12.68 -4.14 2.93
CA ASN A 37 -13.71 -5.17 3.05
C ASN A 37 -15.13 -4.60 3.12
N HIS A 38 -15.30 -3.31 2.84
CA HIS A 38 -16.59 -2.64 2.89
C HIS A 38 -16.67 -1.58 1.80
N GLN A 39 -17.64 -1.72 0.89
CA GLN A 39 -17.76 -0.83 -0.28
C GLN A 39 -16.43 -0.60 -1.00
N ALA A 40 -15.70 -1.69 -1.21
CA ALA A 40 -14.30 -1.66 -1.61
C ALA A 40 -14.07 -0.93 -2.95
N GLU A 41 -14.91 -1.17 -3.95
CA GLU A 41 -14.76 -0.54 -5.26
C GLU A 41 -14.87 0.99 -5.17
N GLN A 42 -15.83 1.47 -4.37
CA GLN A 42 -16.03 2.90 -4.17
C GLN A 42 -14.83 3.53 -3.43
N HIS A 43 -14.36 2.88 -2.37
CA HIS A 43 -13.24 3.40 -1.59
C HIS A 43 -11.92 3.33 -2.37
N LEU A 44 -11.70 2.28 -3.16
CA LEU A 44 -10.55 2.22 -4.05
C LEU A 44 -10.55 3.37 -5.05
N ALA A 45 -11.69 3.66 -5.68
CA ALA A 45 -11.80 4.78 -6.62
C ALA A 45 -11.48 6.11 -5.95
N THR A 46 -11.97 6.34 -4.73
CA THR A 46 -11.67 7.55 -3.96
C THR A 46 -10.16 7.69 -3.69
N VAL A 47 -9.52 6.61 -3.28
CA VAL A 47 -8.08 6.61 -3.00
C VAL A 47 -7.27 6.80 -4.28
N HIS A 48 -7.68 6.20 -5.39
CA HIS A 48 -7.00 6.41 -6.68
C HIS A 48 -6.95 7.90 -7.06
N GLU A 49 -8.06 8.63 -6.86
CA GLU A 49 -8.11 10.07 -7.11
C GLU A 49 -7.16 10.84 -6.18
N SER A 50 -7.11 10.47 -4.91
CA SER A 50 -6.21 11.09 -3.93
C SER A 50 -4.74 10.85 -4.27
N LEU A 51 -4.39 9.61 -4.64
CA LEU A 51 -3.03 9.25 -5.05
C LEU A 51 -2.61 9.99 -6.33
N ALA A 52 -3.52 10.16 -7.29
CA ALA A 52 -3.24 10.85 -8.54
C ALA A 52 -2.85 12.31 -8.34
N LYS A 53 -3.23 12.92 -7.24
CA LYS A 53 -2.80 14.28 -6.88
C LYS A 53 -1.35 14.34 -6.41
N LEU A 54 -0.79 13.21 -5.98
CA LEU A 54 0.60 13.13 -5.52
C LEU A 54 1.59 12.78 -6.63
N GLY A 55 1.10 12.20 -7.73
CA GLY A 55 1.97 11.80 -8.83
C GLY A 55 1.30 10.85 -9.79
N GLU A 56 2.10 10.18 -10.60
CA GLU A 56 1.62 9.15 -11.52
C GLU A 56 1.39 7.85 -10.79
N ILE A 57 0.24 7.22 -11.05
CA ILE A 57 -0.09 5.91 -10.46
C ILE A 57 -0.16 4.83 -11.53
N LYS A 58 0.24 3.63 -11.15
CA LYS A 58 0.06 2.40 -11.92
C LYS A 58 -0.54 1.36 -10.99
N LEU A 59 -1.62 0.73 -11.42
CA LEU A 59 -2.41 -0.17 -10.57
C LEU A 59 -2.23 -1.61 -11.03
N SER A 60 -2.13 -2.52 -10.08
CA SER A 60 -2.28 -3.95 -10.33
C SER A 60 -3.76 -4.30 -10.45
N LYS A 61 -4.04 -5.54 -10.81
CA LYS A 61 -5.38 -6.11 -10.65
C LYS A 61 -5.80 -6.05 -9.18
N ALA A 62 -7.10 -5.98 -8.96
CA ALA A 62 -7.68 -6.14 -7.63
C ALA A 62 -8.00 -7.62 -7.40
N TYR A 63 -7.60 -8.14 -6.26
CA TYR A 63 -7.79 -9.53 -5.88
C TYR A 63 -8.78 -9.62 -4.72
N GLN A 64 -9.79 -10.48 -4.87
CA GLN A 64 -10.74 -10.75 -3.79
C GLN A 64 -10.18 -11.87 -2.92
N ASN A 65 -10.05 -11.60 -1.63
CA ASN A 65 -9.47 -12.54 -0.67
C ASN A 65 -10.35 -12.70 0.55
N PRO A 66 -10.49 -13.94 1.08
CA PRO A 66 -11.16 -14.12 2.36
C PRO A 66 -10.35 -13.47 3.49
N ASP A 67 -11.05 -13.01 4.53
CA ASP A 67 -10.38 -12.56 5.76
C ASP A 67 -9.77 -13.77 6.46
N PHE A 68 -8.45 -13.75 6.67
CA PHE A 68 -7.73 -14.86 7.30
C PHE A 68 -8.16 -15.14 8.74
N THR A 69 -8.82 -14.18 9.38
CA THR A 69 -9.32 -14.34 10.76
C THR A 69 -10.78 -14.81 10.79
N ALA A 70 -11.44 -14.99 9.63
CA ALA A 70 -12.80 -15.51 9.56
C ALA A 70 -12.85 -16.99 9.97
N THR A 71 -13.92 -17.36 10.67
CA THR A 71 -14.19 -18.75 11.08
C THR A 71 -15.59 -19.16 10.65
N LEU A 72 -15.90 -20.46 10.69
CA LEU A 72 -17.24 -20.96 10.41
C LEU A 72 -18.31 -20.37 11.34
N LYS A 73 -17.91 -20.03 12.58
CA LYS A 73 -18.81 -19.42 13.57
C LYS A 73 -18.88 -17.91 13.46
N GLN A 74 -17.86 -17.27 12.87
CA GLN A 74 -17.77 -15.83 12.73
C GLN A 74 -17.30 -15.52 11.31
N THR A 75 -18.26 -15.39 10.41
CA THR A 75 -17.99 -15.01 9.02
C THR A 75 -17.59 -13.53 8.97
N LYS A 76 -16.63 -13.22 8.11
CA LYS A 76 -16.17 -11.85 7.85
C LYS A 76 -16.21 -11.57 6.36
N PRO A 77 -16.49 -10.29 5.97
CA PRO A 77 -16.48 -9.95 4.56
C PRO A 77 -15.12 -10.20 3.93
N ASP A 78 -15.11 -10.57 2.64
CA ASP A 78 -13.89 -10.69 1.87
C ASP A 78 -13.25 -9.32 1.68
N TYR A 79 -11.92 -9.32 1.62
CA TYR A 79 -11.15 -8.15 1.23
C TYR A 79 -11.01 -8.06 -0.28
N LEU A 80 -11.03 -6.84 -0.79
CA LEU A 80 -10.52 -6.52 -2.12
C LEU A 80 -9.16 -5.86 -1.91
N ASN A 81 -8.11 -6.46 -2.49
CA ASN A 81 -6.73 -6.01 -2.34
C ASN A 81 -6.14 -5.63 -3.69
N GLN A 82 -5.41 -4.55 -3.74
CA GLN A 82 -4.77 -4.05 -4.94
C GLN A 82 -3.45 -3.39 -4.59
N CYS A 83 -2.42 -3.58 -5.40
CA CYS A 83 -1.19 -2.80 -5.27
C CYS A 83 -1.21 -1.59 -6.20
N ALA A 84 -0.58 -0.52 -5.75
CA ALA A 84 -0.38 0.68 -6.54
C ALA A 84 1.09 1.09 -6.50
N TYR A 85 1.63 1.41 -7.66
CA TYR A 85 2.90 2.09 -7.82
C TYR A 85 2.60 3.58 -7.91
N LEU A 86 3.21 4.37 -7.05
CA LEU A 86 3.08 5.83 -7.06
C LEU A 86 4.45 6.45 -7.29
N SER A 87 4.60 7.14 -8.43
CA SER A 87 5.78 7.95 -8.74
C SER A 87 5.47 9.39 -8.34
N LEU A 88 6.11 9.86 -7.27
CA LEU A 88 5.81 11.17 -6.69
C LEU A 88 6.26 12.30 -7.65
N THR A 89 5.40 13.29 -7.85
CA THR A 89 5.74 14.50 -8.62
C THR A 89 6.81 15.30 -7.91
N SER A 90 6.68 15.40 -6.57
CA SER A 90 7.67 16.07 -5.71
C SER A 90 8.16 15.08 -4.68
N PRO A 91 9.49 14.85 -4.61
CA PRO A 91 10.03 13.99 -3.56
C PRO A 91 9.71 14.53 -2.18
N ILE A 92 9.33 13.63 -1.27
CA ILE A 92 9.05 13.95 0.13
C ILE A 92 9.63 12.85 1.02
N THR A 93 9.72 13.11 2.31
CA THR A 93 10.17 12.08 3.26
C THR A 93 9.05 11.07 3.51
N LEU A 94 9.43 9.87 3.89
CA LEU A 94 8.46 8.84 4.29
C LEU A 94 7.61 9.32 5.49
N GLN A 95 8.24 10.05 6.41
CA GLN A 95 7.57 10.66 7.55
C GLN A 95 6.46 11.64 7.12
N GLN A 96 6.65 12.37 6.03
CA GLN A 96 5.65 13.29 5.48
C GLN A 96 4.55 12.55 4.71
N LEU A 97 4.90 11.47 4.01
CA LEU A 97 3.96 10.69 3.21
C LEU A 97 2.97 9.92 4.08
N HIS A 98 3.44 9.36 5.19
CA HIS A 98 2.63 8.51 6.07
C HIS A 98 1.34 9.20 6.57
N PRO A 99 1.38 10.46 7.07
CA PRO A 99 0.16 11.16 7.46
C PRO A 99 -0.83 11.40 6.32
N LEU A 100 -0.33 11.58 5.08
CA LEU A 100 -1.19 11.72 3.91
C LEU A 100 -1.98 10.44 3.67
N PHE A 101 -1.33 9.28 3.76
CA PHE A 101 -2.02 8.00 3.61
C PHE A 101 -3.04 7.76 4.74
N LYS A 102 -2.72 8.16 5.97
CA LYS A 102 -3.68 8.11 7.07
C LYS A 102 -4.89 9.01 6.81
N GLN A 103 -4.67 10.18 6.20
CA GLN A 103 -5.76 11.07 5.81
C GLN A 103 -6.63 10.43 4.72
N PHE A 104 -6.02 9.75 3.74
CA PHE A 104 -6.79 9.06 2.70
C PHE A 104 -7.65 7.93 3.29
N GLU A 105 -7.13 7.20 4.27
CA GLU A 105 -7.93 6.21 5.02
C GLU A 105 -9.10 6.87 5.74
N ASN A 106 -8.87 8.00 6.40
CA ASN A 106 -9.90 8.75 7.11
C ASN A 106 -10.96 9.31 6.15
N ASP A 107 -10.58 9.75 4.96
CA ASP A 107 -11.50 10.23 3.92
C ASP A 107 -12.44 9.14 3.44
N CYS A 108 -12.04 7.87 3.57
CA CYS A 108 -12.89 6.70 3.30
C CYS A 108 -13.75 6.31 4.51
N GLY A 109 -13.72 7.08 5.60
CA GLY A 109 -14.49 6.77 6.81
C GLY A 109 -13.87 5.66 7.66
N ARG A 110 -12.55 5.50 7.62
CA ARG A 110 -11.85 4.46 8.38
C ARG A 110 -12.17 4.57 9.88
N GLN A 111 -12.74 3.51 10.44
CA GLN A 111 -13.00 3.37 11.87
C GLN A 111 -11.87 2.53 12.48
N ARG A 112 -11.26 3.02 13.56
CA ARG A 112 -10.11 2.36 14.18
C ARG A 112 -10.44 1.68 15.50
N LYS A 113 -11.59 2.02 16.10
CA LYS A 113 -12.10 1.42 17.33
C LYS A 113 -13.41 0.71 17.04
N PHE A 114 -13.51 -0.53 17.46
CA PHE A 114 -14.69 -1.38 17.29
C PHE A 114 -15.14 -1.89 18.64
N GLU A 115 -16.46 -2.02 18.83
CA GLU A 115 -17.01 -2.73 19.97
C GLU A 115 -16.85 -4.23 19.76
N ASN A 116 -16.79 -5.02 20.86
CA ASN A 116 -16.52 -6.45 20.82
C ASN A 116 -17.50 -7.27 19.98
N THR A 117 -18.72 -6.77 19.78
CA THR A 117 -19.77 -7.44 19.02
C THR A 117 -19.83 -7.02 17.56
N ASP A 118 -19.06 -6.01 17.16
CA ASP A 118 -19.10 -5.46 15.80
C ASP A 118 -18.34 -6.34 14.81
N ILE A 119 -18.93 -6.49 13.61
CA ILE A 119 -18.17 -6.99 12.46
C ILE A 119 -17.22 -5.88 12.05
N LYS A 120 -15.93 -6.20 12.04
CA LYS A 120 -14.89 -5.24 11.72
C LYS A 120 -14.95 -4.85 10.25
N GLN A 121 -15.40 -3.62 9.97
CA GLN A 121 -15.40 -3.04 8.64
C GLN A 121 -14.15 -2.20 8.44
N ILE A 122 -13.33 -2.62 7.49
CA ILE A 122 -12.13 -1.89 7.09
C ILE A 122 -12.44 -1.23 5.75
N THR A 123 -12.79 0.06 5.79
CA THR A 123 -13.14 0.81 4.58
C THR A 123 -11.94 1.03 3.68
N MET A 124 -10.77 1.28 4.26
CA MET A 124 -9.51 1.39 3.53
C MET A 124 -8.35 1.18 4.49
N ASP A 125 -7.39 0.37 4.04
CA ASP A 125 -6.09 0.18 4.69
C ASP A 125 -5.01 0.37 3.64
N ILE A 126 -4.03 1.22 3.94
CA ILE A 126 -2.93 1.56 3.02
C ILE A 126 -1.61 1.19 3.70
N ASP A 127 -0.92 0.21 3.14
CA ASP A 127 0.37 -0.27 3.65
C ASP A 127 1.47 0.01 2.64
N VAL A 128 2.57 0.59 3.10
CA VAL A 128 3.76 0.79 2.26
C VAL A 128 4.56 -0.50 2.23
N LEU A 129 4.80 -1.02 1.03
CA LEU A 129 5.55 -2.27 0.82
C LEU A 129 7.01 -1.98 0.43
N LEU A 130 7.22 -1.05 -0.48
CA LEU A 130 8.53 -0.69 -1.04
C LEU A 130 8.62 0.82 -1.15
N VAL A 131 9.81 1.35 -0.91
CA VAL A 131 10.12 2.77 -1.17
C VAL A 131 11.36 2.88 -2.04
N ARG A 132 11.41 3.90 -2.90
CA ARG A 132 12.60 4.23 -3.68
C ARG A 132 13.21 5.51 -3.14
N LEU A 133 14.50 5.43 -2.75
CA LEU A 133 15.21 6.57 -2.20
C LEU A 133 15.63 7.53 -3.32
N GLU A 134 15.55 8.83 -3.03
CA GLU A 134 15.94 9.86 -3.99
C GLU A 134 17.43 9.81 -4.29
N HIS A 135 18.26 9.82 -3.26
CA HIS A 135 19.71 10.01 -3.40
C HIS A 135 20.45 8.81 -4.02
N THR A 136 19.91 7.61 -3.89
CA THR A 136 20.50 6.37 -4.43
C THR A 136 19.70 5.76 -5.55
N SER A 137 18.44 6.15 -5.69
CA SER A 137 17.44 5.51 -6.55
C SER A 137 17.26 4.01 -6.27
N GLU A 138 17.67 3.55 -5.10
CA GLU A 138 17.49 2.16 -4.66
C GLU A 138 16.08 1.92 -4.17
N TRP A 139 15.55 0.71 -4.46
CA TRP A 139 14.34 0.21 -3.84
C TRP A 139 14.67 -0.47 -2.52
N ILE A 140 13.92 -0.13 -1.49
CA ILE A 140 14.05 -0.71 -0.14
C ILE A 140 12.72 -1.37 0.23
N ILE A 141 12.79 -2.60 0.75
CA ILE A 141 11.62 -3.30 1.27
C ILE A 141 11.33 -2.82 2.68
N MET A 142 10.07 -2.53 2.97
CA MET A 142 9.63 -2.25 4.34
C MET A 142 9.67 -3.56 5.14
N ALA A 143 10.60 -3.64 6.08
CA ALA A 143 10.86 -4.86 6.85
C ALA A 143 9.65 -5.33 7.64
N GLU A 144 8.80 -4.41 8.11
CA GLU A 144 7.58 -4.73 8.85
C GLU A 144 6.56 -5.51 8.01
N ARG A 145 6.66 -5.43 6.67
CA ARG A 145 5.71 -6.07 5.76
C ARG A 145 6.25 -7.32 5.10
N TYR A 146 7.55 -7.57 5.21
CA TYR A 146 8.18 -8.73 4.57
C TYR A 146 8.24 -9.94 5.52
N PRO A 147 7.97 -11.17 5.07
CA PRO A 147 7.55 -11.52 3.70
C PRO A 147 6.12 -11.07 3.39
N PHE A 148 5.91 -10.66 2.14
CA PHE A 148 4.61 -10.14 1.73
C PHE A 148 3.55 -11.23 1.68
N LYS A 149 2.29 -10.84 1.94
CA LYS A 149 1.14 -11.71 1.71
C LYS A 149 1.05 -12.07 0.22
N ALA A 150 0.41 -13.20 -0.08
CA ALA A 150 0.34 -13.70 -1.46
C ALA A 150 -0.24 -12.67 -2.45
N HIS A 151 -1.33 -11.97 -2.07
CA HIS A 151 -1.94 -10.96 -2.94
C HIS A 151 -1.04 -9.72 -3.11
N ASP A 152 -0.29 -9.34 -2.09
CA ASP A 152 0.66 -8.23 -2.18
C ASP A 152 1.83 -8.59 -3.09
N MET A 153 2.37 -9.80 -2.96
CA MET A 153 3.43 -10.27 -3.84
C MET A 153 2.96 -10.35 -5.30
N ALA A 154 1.74 -10.84 -5.54
CA ALA A 154 1.17 -10.89 -6.89
C ALA A 154 1.08 -9.48 -7.50
N GLY A 155 0.64 -8.50 -6.72
CA GLY A 155 0.56 -7.10 -7.16
C GLY A 155 1.93 -6.51 -7.44
N VAL A 156 2.92 -6.77 -6.60
CA VAL A 156 4.30 -6.29 -6.79
C VAL A 156 4.89 -6.90 -8.07
N VAL A 157 4.71 -8.19 -8.30
CA VAL A 157 5.19 -8.88 -9.51
C VAL A 157 4.55 -8.28 -10.76
N GLU A 158 3.25 -8.00 -10.73
CA GLU A 158 2.53 -7.38 -11.85
C GLU A 158 3.05 -5.96 -12.16
N LEU A 159 3.38 -5.18 -11.11
CA LEU A 159 3.89 -3.82 -11.26
C LEU A 159 5.39 -3.77 -11.61
N ALA A 160 6.10 -4.88 -11.46
CA ALA A 160 7.50 -5.00 -11.83
C ALA A 160 7.62 -5.25 -13.33
N VAL A 161 8.32 -4.37 -14.02
CA VAL A 161 8.47 -4.45 -15.48
C VAL A 161 9.92 -4.65 -15.84
#